data_fa58fd0b8d8637d46ed7d8e73d640ea3
#
_entry.id   fa58fd0b8d8637d46ed7d8e73d640ea3
#
_cell.length_a   1.000
_cell.length_b   1.000
_cell.length_c   1.000
_cell.angle_alpha   90.00
_cell.angle_beta   90.00
_cell.angle_gamma   90.00
#
_symmetry.space_group_name_H-M   'P 1'
#
loop_
_entity.id
_entity.type
_entity.pdbx_description
1 polymer ?
#
loop_
_entity_poly.entity_id
_entity_poly.type
_entity_poly.pdbx_seq_one_letter_code
_entity_poly.pdbx_strand_id
1 'polypeptide(L)'
;MRRVAVIAGVIGFALGALAAASVFFAWPMPGHGGAVATPNHPSFSEVQWPYPTDEWGKGKAFRCEAADCGVEVNLYVRAKIGFCNCKTGVSDDAELDRLSDFRLMGEKLSVLGPGRQINVAWMKGRSRAYAISGPFQAQNSALAVAFNDRCDAIVATAIVAQDRPAAIEPSVIEFLNSKTVMHWAEVTLGL
;
A
#
# COMPACT_ATOMS: atom_id res chain seq x y z
N MET A 1 45.72 57.14 9.26
CA MET A 1 46.27 58.01 10.33
C MET A 1 45.56 57.66 11.62
N ARG A 2 46.39 57.61 12.71
CA ARG A 2 46.05 57.37 14.14
C ARG A 2 45.55 55.90 14.43
N ARG A 3 46.39 55.04 14.91
CA ARG A 3 47.27 54.88 16.10
C ARG A 3 46.50 54.89 17.42
N VAL A 4 46.71 53.77 18.16
CA VAL A 4 47.05 53.59 19.59
C VAL A 4 45.84 53.36 20.48
N ALA A 5 45.77 52.46 21.45
CA ALA A 5 46.80 51.87 22.30
C ALA A 5 46.32 50.50 22.92
N VAL A 6 47.31 49.73 23.23
CA VAL A 6 47.36 48.58 24.14
C VAL A 6 47.13 49.03 25.59
N ILE A 7 46.41 48.27 26.38
CA ILE A 7 46.70 48.12 27.81
C ILE A 7 46.49 46.67 28.22
N ALA A 8 47.59 46.10 28.67
CA ALA A 8 47.65 44.81 29.34
C ALA A 8 47.28 45.02 30.83
N GLY A 9 46.61 44.07 31.40
CA GLY A 9 46.33 43.96 32.83
C GLY A 9 46.35 42.48 33.26
N VAL A 10 47.49 42.04 33.73
CA VAL A 10 47.72 40.80 34.46
C VAL A 10 47.53 41.08 35.94
N ILE A 11 46.89 40.22 36.69
CA ILE A 11 46.91 39.91 38.13
C ILE A 11 45.66 39.09 38.38
N GLY A 12 45.59 37.86 38.93
CA GLY A 12 46.44 37.11 39.78
C GLY A 12 45.57 36.21 40.62
N PHE A 13 45.91 34.95 40.69
CA PHE A 13 45.65 33.98 41.76
C PHE A 13 44.35 33.99 42.55
N ALA A 14 43.58 32.85 42.54
CA ALA A 14 43.23 32.13 43.75
C ALA A 14 42.73 30.74 43.43
N LEU A 15 43.42 29.75 43.98
CA LEU A 15 43.07 28.32 44.10
C LEU A 15 41.79 28.19 44.95
N GLY A 16 40.80 27.50 44.44
CA GLY A 16 39.62 27.07 45.17
C GLY A 16 39.09 25.76 44.59
N ALA A 17 39.68 24.65 45.06
CA ALA A 17 39.17 23.30 44.76
C ALA A 17 37.90 23.10 45.55
N LEU A 18 36.73 23.14 44.88
CA LEU A 18 35.46 22.64 45.40
C LEU A 18 35.03 21.47 44.50
N ALA A 19 35.24 20.26 45.06
CA ALA A 19 34.69 19.02 44.48
C ALA A 19 33.16 19.08 44.62
N ALA A 20 32.49 19.48 43.54
CA ALA A 20 31.05 19.29 43.44
C ALA A 20 30.80 17.87 42.92
N ALA A 21 30.40 16.96 43.83
CA ALA A 21 29.88 15.66 43.44
C ALA A 21 28.54 15.86 42.70
N SER A 22 28.62 15.77 41.38
CA SER A 22 27.44 15.75 40.49
C SER A 22 26.78 14.40 40.65
N VAL A 23 25.78 14.33 41.50
CA VAL A 23 24.84 13.18 41.56
C VAL A 23 24.03 13.24 40.27
N PHE A 24 24.44 12.46 39.27
CA PHE A 24 23.61 12.19 38.10
C PHE A 24 22.39 11.36 38.56
N PHE A 25 21.30 12.03 38.81
CA PHE A 25 19.99 11.38 38.87
C PHE A 25 19.67 10.89 37.45
N ALA A 26 20.00 9.65 37.18
CA ALA A 26 19.50 8.95 35.98
C ALA A 26 17.99 8.74 36.19
N TRP A 27 17.19 9.65 35.65
CA TRP A 27 15.78 9.36 35.45
C TRP A 27 15.68 8.20 34.47
N PRO A 28 14.99 7.09 34.84
CA PRO A 28 14.63 6.09 33.85
C PRO A 28 13.71 6.74 32.85
N MET A 29 14.21 7.04 31.65
CA MET A 29 13.33 7.33 30.52
C MET A 29 12.45 6.10 30.30
N PRO A 30 11.13 6.25 30.30
CA PRO A 30 10.28 5.16 29.86
C PRO A 30 10.65 4.90 28.41
N GLY A 31 11.36 3.80 28.17
CA GLY A 31 11.64 3.28 26.86
C GLY A 31 10.30 3.01 26.19
N HIS A 32 9.90 3.90 25.28
CA HIS A 32 8.87 3.61 24.30
C HIS A 32 9.50 2.68 23.25
N GLY A 33 9.87 1.50 23.71
CA GLY A 33 10.06 0.35 22.85
C GLY A 33 8.69 -0.17 22.49
N GLY A 34 7.93 0.59 21.72
CA GLY A 34 6.86 0.04 20.95
C GLY A 34 7.49 -0.99 20.03
N ALA A 35 7.40 -2.27 20.41
CA ALA A 35 7.61 -3.34 19.46
C ALA A 35 6.65 -3.02 18.31
N VAL A 36 7.19 -2.59 17.16
CA VAL A 36 6.47 -2.61 15.90
C VAL A 36 6.13 -4.07 15.71
N ALA A 37 4.91 -4.44 16.08
CA ALA A 37 4.38 -5.74 15.76
C ALA A 37 4.53 -5.87 14.25
N THR A 38 5.40 -6.76 13.81
CA THR A 38 5.42 -7.21 12.42
C THR A 38 4.01 -7.64 12.13
N PRO A 39 3.33 -7.06 11.12
CA PRO A 39 1.97 -7.45 10.82
C PRO A 39 1.96 -8.94 10.51
N ASN A 40 1.40 -9.73 11.43
CA ASN A 40 1.09 -11.12 11.21
C ASN A 40 0.00 -11.14 10.13
N HIS A 41 0.35 -11.52 8.92
CA HIS A 41 -0.53 -11.70 7.79
C HIS A 41 -1.61 -10.61 7.58
N PRO A 42 -1.78 -10.08 6.36
CA PRO A 42 -2.75 -9.03 6.10
C PRO A 42 -4.16 -9.52 6.43
N SER A 43 -4.84 -8.86 7.37
CA SER A 43 -6.18 -9.23 7.81
C SER A 43 -7.22 -8.41 7.05
N PHE A 44 -7.76 -8.98 5.97
CA PHE A 44 -8.84 -8.38 5.21
C PHE A 44 -10.20 -8.87 5.71
N SER A 45 -11.10 -7.94 6.00
CA SER A 45 -12.51 -8.21 6.33
C SER A 45 -13.41 -7.86 5.15
N GLU A 46 -14.42 -8.72 4.89
CA GLU A 46 -15.40 -8.45 3.84
C GLU A 46 -16.30 -7.28 4.27
N VAL A 47 -16.52 -6.33 3.34
CA VAL A 47 -17.38 -5.17 3.52
C VAL A 47 -18.41 -5.10 2.40
N GLN A 48 -19.40 -4.23 2.53
CA GLN A 48 -20.43 -4.07 1.50
C GLN A 48 -19.81 -3.50 0.21
N TRP A 49 -20.19 -4.08 -0.94
CA TRP A 49 -19.84 -3.56 -2.26
C TRP A 49 -20.42 -2.16 -2.47
N PRO A 50 -19.57 -1.12 -2.69
CA PRO A 50 -20.04 0.26 -2.68
C PRO A 50 -20.50 0.80 -4.04
N TYR A 51 -20.28 0.06 -5.12
CA TYR A 51 -20.52 0.55 -6.47
C TYR A 51 -21.87 0.07 -7.03
N PRO A 52 -22.43 0.77 -8.03
CA PRO A 52 -23.61 0.31 -8.76
C PRO A 52 -23.36 -1.06 -9.41
N THR A 53 -24.46 -1.76 -9.67
CA THR A 53 -24.41 -2.99 -10.46
C THR A 53 -24.36 -2.61 -11.94
N ASP A 54 -23.44 -3.18 -12.67
CA ASP A 54 -23.29 -3.06 -14.13
C ASP A 54 -23.39 -4.43 -14.82
N GLU A 55 -22.99 -4.52 -16.09
CA GLU A 55 -23.00 -5.75 -16.89
C GLU A 55 -22.17 -6.91 -16.28
N TRP A 56 -21.18 -6.59 -15.45
CA TRP A 56 -20.35 -7.59 -14.74
C TRP A 56 -20.88 -7.96 -13.36
N GLY A 57 -22.02 -7.40 -12.97
CA GLY A 57 -22.63 -7.66 -11.67
C GLY A 57 -21.87 -7.00 -10.52
N LYS A 58 -22.12 -7.49 -9.32
CA LYS A 58 -21.44 -7.07 -8.10
C LYS A 58 -20.21 -7.94 -7.87
N GLY A 59 -19.15 -7.31 -7.39
CA GLY A 59 -17.97 -8.02 -6.90
C GLY A 59 -18.02 -8.26 -5.38
N LYS A 60 -16.85 -8.57 -4.84
CA LYS A 60 -16.54 -8.61 -3.41
C LYS A 60 -15.72 -7.37 -3.04
N ALA A 61 -15.98 -6.82 -1.88
CA ALA A 61 -15.21 -5.72 -1.32
C ALA A 61 -14.63 -6.13 0.03
N PHE A 62 -13.38 -5.74 0.26
CA PHE A 62 -12.66 -6.05 1.48
C PHE A 62 -11.93 -4.82 1.97
N ARG A 63 -11.73 -4.73 3.29
CA ARG A 63 -10.92 -3.70 3.92
C ARG A 63 -9.85 -4.33 4.79
N CYS A 64 -8.65 -3.79 4.72
CA CYS A 64 -7.57 -4.04 5.66
C CYS A 64 -7.25 -2.73 6.38
N GLU A 65 -7.32 -2.76 7.71
CA GLU A 65 -7.02 -1.59 8.54
C GLU A 65 -5.52 -1.28 8.55
N ALA A 66 -5.17 -0.03 8.82
CA ALA A 66 -3.78 0.40 8.87
C ALA A 66 -2.93 -0.36 9.90
N ALA A 67 -3.56 -0.85 10.98
CA ALA A 67 -2.89 -1.65 12.01
C ALA A 67 -2.38 -3.00 11.46
N ASP A 68 -3.09 -3.59 10.50
CA ASP A 68 -2.78 -4.90 9.93
C ASP A 68 -1.97 -4.81 8.63
N CYS A 69 -2.27 -3.83 7.78
CA CYS A 69 -1.64 -3.65 6.48
C CYS A 69 -0.60 -2.52 6.42
N GLY A 70 -0.35 -1.81 7.54
CA GLY A 70 0.54 -0.65 7.58
C GLY A 70 -0.08 0.63 6.99
N VAL A 71 -1.14 0.49 6.21
CA VAL A 71 -1.98 1.53 5.63
C VAL A 71 -3.38 0.97 5.43
N GLU A 72 -4.41 1.83 5.46
CA GLU A 72 -5.76 1.38 5.11
C GLU A 72 -5.81 1.00 3.62
N VAL A 73 -6.31 -0.20 3.34
CA VAL A 73 -6.48 -0.74 1.98
C VAL A 73 -7.94 -1.10 1.77
N ASN A 74 -8.56 -0.51 0.75
CA ASN A 74 -9.87 -0.90 0.26
C ASN A 74 -9.68 -1.72 -1.02
N LEU A 75 -10.01 -3.01 -0.98
CA LEU A 75 -9.79 -3.97 -2.07
C LEU A 75 -11.13 -4.38 -2.68
N TYR A 76 -11.26 -4.20 -3.97
CA TYR A 76 -12.43 -4.55 -4.77
C TYR A 76 -12.08 -5.65 -5.74
N VAL A 77 -12.78 -6.79 -5.67
CA VAL A 77 -12.49 -7.98 -6.49
C VAL A 77 -13.72 -8.35 -7.28
N ARG A 78 -13.57 -8.55 -8.60
CA ARG A 78 -14.69 -8.87 -9.49
C ARG A 78 -14.30 -9.86 -10.59
N ALA A 79 -15.22 -10.76 -10.94
CA ALA A 79 -15.05 -11.65 -12.08
C ALA A 79 -15.49 -10.99 -13.39
N LYS A 80 -14.79 -11.28 -14.45
CA LYS A 80 -15.11 -10.87 -15.83
C LYS A 80 -15.08 -12.10 -16.73
N ILE A 81 -16.26 -12.72 -16.89
CA ILE A 81 -16.42 -13.96 -17.61
C ILE A 81 -16.34 -13.71 -19.12
N GLY A 82 -15.50 -14.47 -19.81
CA GLY A 82 -15.31 -14.38 -21.26
C GLY A 82 -14.66 -13.07 -21.72
N PHE A 83 -14.04 -12.29 -20.82
CA PHE A 83 -13.57 -10.95 -21.15
C PHE A 83 -12.07 -10.86 -21.50
N CYS A 84 -11.25 -11.79 -21.02
CA CYS A 84 -9.82 -11.78 -21.34
C CYS A 84 -9.50 -12.50 -22.66
N ASN A 85 -8.30 -12.29 -23.15
CA ASN A 85 -7.82 -13.00 -24.33
C ASN A 85 -7.53 -14.47 -23.97
N CYS A 86 -8.34 -15.40 -24.48
CA CYS A 86 -8.24 -16.83 -24.18
C CYS A 86 -6.89 -17.47 -24.55
N LYS A 87 -6.09 -16.85 -25.44
CA LYS A 87 -4.79 -17.38 -25.85
C LYS A 87 -3.66 -16.90 -24.98
N THR A 88 -3.65 -15.62 -24.65
CA THR A 88 -2.55 -14.98 -23.89
C THR A 88 -2.92 -14.63 -22.47
N GLY A 89 -4.22 -14.56 -22.17
CA GLY A 89 -4.70 -14.10 -20.88
C GLY A 89 -4.30 -12.65 -20.57
N VAL A 90 -4.07 -12.35 -19.30
CA VAL A 90 -3.59 -11.04 -18.85
C VAL A 90 -2.05 -10.99 -18.98
N SER A 91 -1.56 -10.87 -20.20
CA SER A 91 -0.12 -10.99 -20.49
C SER A 91 0.64 -9.67 -20.50
N ASP A 92 -0.04 -8.55 -20.71
CA ASP A 92 0.58 -7.23 -20.82
C ASP A 92 -0.21 -6.13 -20.10
N ASP A 93 0.36 -4.92 -20.07
CA ASP A 93 -0.23 -3.77 -19.37
C ASP A 93 -1.50 -3.27 -20.08
N ALA A 94 -1.58 -3.38 -21.38
CA ALA A 94 -2.76 -2.94 -22.13
C ALA A 94 -3.97 -3.82 -21.82
N GLU A 95 -3.77 -5.14 -21.69
CA GLU A 95 -4.83 -6.06 -21.29
C GLU A 95 -5.26 -5.82 -19.84
N LEU A 96 -4.31 -5.57 -18.92
CA LEU A 96 -4.63 -5.21 -17.55
C LEU A 96 -5.44 -3.90 -17.49
N ASP A 97 -5.02 -2.87 -18.22
CA ASP A 97 -5.71 -1.57 -18.24
C ASP A 97 -7.14 -1.70 -18.79
N ARG A 98 -7.32 -2.53 -19.83
CA ARG A 98 -8.64 -2.82 -20.43
C ARG A 98 -9.58 -3.55 -19.45
N LEU A 99 -9.04 -4.47 -18.66
CA LEU A 99 -9.79 -5.26 -17.69
C LEU A 99 -10.12 -4.48 -16.42
N SER A 100 -9.30 -3.52 -16.02
CA SER A 100 -9.41 -2.83 -14.74
C SER A 100 -10.71 -2.05 -14.59
N ASP A 101 -11.22 -2.00 -13.34
CA ASP A 101 -12.51 -1.41 -13.00
C ASP A 101 -12.46 0.11 -12.72
N PHE A 102 -11.49 0.80 -13.25
CA PHE A 102 -11.27 2.23 -12.98
C PHE A 102 -12.48 3.11 -13.35
N ARG A 103 -13.21 2.75 -14.42
CA ARG A 103 -14.42 3.47 -14.84
C ARG A 103 -15.55 3.38 -13.81
N LEU A 104 -15.64 2.25 -13.13
CA LEU A 104 -16.64 2.04 -12.08
C LEU A 104 -16.38 2.97 -10.88
N MET A 105 -15.12 3.27 -10.63
CA MET A 105 -14.69 4.13 -9.53
C MET A 105 -14.78 5.63 -9.84
N GLY A 106 -15.01 6.01 -11.11
CA GLY A 106 -15.18 7.41 -11.53
C GLY A 106 -13.88 8.25 -11.47
N GLU A 107 -12.73 7.61 -11.37
CA GLU A 107 -11.45 8.27 -11.11
C GLU A 107 -10.60 8.38 -12.37
N LYS A 108 -9.83 9.46 -12.46
CA LYS A 108 -8.75 9.59 -13.44
C LYS A 108 -7.49 9.01 -12.87
N LEU A 109 -6.95 8.00 -13.54
CA LEU A 109 -5.73 7.34 -13.14
C LEU A 109 -4.59 7.68 -14.10
N SER A 110 -3.41 7.88 -13.54
CA SER A 110 -2.15 7.99 -14.27
C SER A 110 -1.21 6.88 -13.85
N VAL A 111 -0.55 6.29 -14.83
CA VAL A 111 0.37 5.16 -14.63
C VAL A 111 1.60 5.60 -13.84
N LEU A 112 1.98 4.86 -12.80
CA LEU A 112 3.20 5.11 -12.02
C LEU A 112 4.42 4.32 -12.50
N GLY A 113 4.24 3.38 -13.43
CA GLY A 113 5.32 2.59 -13.99
C GLY A 113 4.83 1.39 -14.79
N PRO A 114 5.74 0.57 -15.31
CA PRO A 114 5.39 -0.66 -15.99
C PRO A 114 4.78 -1.66 -15.00
N GLY A 115 3.83 -2.45 -15.48
CA GLY A 115 3.27 -3.56 -14.72
C GLY A 115 4.24 -4.73 -14.57
N ARG A 116 3.92 -5.63 -13.64
CA ARG A 116 4.70 -6.83 -13.34
C ARG A 116 3.86 -8.08 -13.53
N GLN A 117 4.50 -9.17 -13.93
CA GLN A 117 3.87 -10.48 -13.90
C GLN A 117 3.70 -10.94 -12.45
N ILE A 118 2.54 -11.52 -12.17
CA ILE A 118 2.21 -12.11 -10.87
C ILE A 118 1.58 -13.49 -11.07
N ASN A 119 1.49 -14.24 -9.97
CA ASN A 119 0.71 -15.46 -9.92
C ASN A 119 -0.23 -15.42 -8.72
N VAL A 120 -1.46 -15.86 -8.94
CA VAL A 120 -2.43 -16.14 -7.89
C VAL A 120 -2.82 -17.62 -8.03
N ALA A 121 -2.42 -18.44 -7.06
CA ALA A 121 -2.44 -19.90 -7.15
C ALA A 121 -1.76 -20.38 -8.45
N TRP A 122 -2.47 -21.11 -9.29
CA TRP A 122 -2.00 -21.58 -10.61
C TRP A 122 -2.21 -20.56 -11.74
N MET A 123 -2.99 -19.51 -11.50
CA MET A 123 -3.35 -18.50 -12.50
C MET A 123 -2.23 -17.50 -12.67
N LYS A 124 -1.93 -17.20 -13.93
CA LYS A 124 -1.01 -16.13 -14.30
C LYS A 124 -1.76 -14.81 -14.41
N GLY A 125 -1.08 -13.72 -14.14
CA GLY A 125 -1.68 -12.41 -14.21
C GLY A 125 -0.66 -11.30 -14.20
N ARG A 126 -1.16 -10.10 -13.97
CA ARG A 126 -0.39 -8.88 -13.99
C ARG A 126 -0.86 -7.91 -12.93
N SER A 127 0.07 -7.12 -12.40
CA SER A 127 -0.20 -6.01 -11.49
C SER A 127 0.42 -4.73 -12.01
N ARG A 128 -0.19 -3.58 -11.70
CA ARG A 128 0.31 -2.25 -12.05
C ARG A 128 -0.18 -1.20 -11.08
N ALA A 129 0.70 -0.22 -10.80
CA ALA A 129 0.43 0.87 -9.88
C ALA A 129 0.00 2.14 -10.63
N TYR A 130 -0.95 2.90 -10.02
CA TYR A 130 -1.50 4.13 -10.58
C TYR A 130 -1.63 5.20 -9.50
N ALA A 131 -1.44 6.46 -9.89
CA ALA A 131 -1.87 7.59 -9.08
C ALA A 131 -3.32 7.93 -9.41
N ILE A 132 -4.10 8.25 -8.39
CA ILE A 132 -5.48 8.70 -8.53
C ILE A 132 -5.49 10.22 -8.49
N SER A 133 -6.15 10.84 -9.49
CA SER A 133 -6.31 12.30 -9.57
C SER A 133 -7.77 12.65 -9.54
N GLY A 134 -8.19 13.40 -8.53
CA GLY A 134 -9.57 13.90 -8.40
C GLY A 134 -9.62 15.18 -7.58
N PRO A 135 -10.65 16.03 -7.77
CA PRO A 135 -10.75 17.32 -7.10
C PRO A 135 -10.96 17.25 -5.59
N PHE A 136 -11.32 16.07 -5.06
CA PHE A 136 -11.65 15.86 -3.65
C PHE A 136 -10.78 14.83 -2.94
N GLN A 137 -9.81 14.24 -3.64
CA GLN A 137 -8.98 13.19 -3.07
C GLN A 137 -7.51 13.60 -3.05
N ALA A 138 -7.04 13.98 -1.88
CA ALA A 138 -5.62 14.21 -1.66
C ALA A 138 -4.89 12.86 -1.69
N GLN A 139 -4.02 12.68 -2.69
CA GLN A 139 -2.98 11.63 -2.72
C GLN A 139 -3.42 10.19 -2.47
N ASN A 140 -4.45 9.74 -3.17
CA ASN A 140 -4.75 8.33 -3.24
C ASN A 140 -4.02 7.68 -4.42
N SER A 141 -3.76 6.40 -4.28
CA SER A 141 -3.20 5.60 -5.36
C SER A 141 -3.93 4.26 -5.46
N ALA A 142 -3.76 3.59 -6.57
CA ALA A 142 -4.36 2.29 -6.83
C ALA A 142 -3.32 1.27 -7.25
N LEU A 143 -3.53 0.04 -6.84
CA LEU A 143 -2.90 -1.14 -7.42
C LEU A 143 -3.97 -1.94 -8.15
N ALA A 144 -3.86 -2.06 -9.47
CA ALA A 144 -4.66 -3.00 -10.23
C ALA A 144 -3.94 -4.32 -10.33
N VAL A 145 -4.71 -5.39 -10.18
CA VAL A 145 -4.27 -6.78 -10.34
C VAL A 145 -5.32 -7.48 -11.20
N ALA A 146 -4.89 -8.20 -12.22
CA ALA A 146 -5.78 -9.11 -12.93
C ALA A 146 -5.06 -10.43 -13.18
N PHE A 147 -5.79 -11.53 -13.05
CA PHE A 147 -5.31 -12.89 -13.30
C PHE A 147 -6.45 -13.71 -13.90
N ASN A 148 -6.11 -14.75 -14.64
CA ASN A 148 -7.11 -15.48 -15.42
C ASN A 148 -6.88 -16.97 -15.44
N ASP A 149 -7.99 -17.70 -15.60
CA ASP A 149 -8.01 -19.07 -16.10
C ASP A 149 -8.73 -19.07 -17.45
N ARG A 150 -8.03 -19.51 -18.49
CA ARG A 150 -8.55 -19.48 -19.89
C ARG A 150 -9.09 -18.10 -20.29
N CYS A 151 -10.41 -18.02 -20.58
CA CYS A 151 -11.07 -16.79 -21.03
C CYS A 151 -11.67 -15.94 -19.89
N ASP A 152 -11.62 -16.44 -18.68
CA ASP A 152 -12.27 -15.81 -17.53
C ASP A 152 -11.24 -15.16 -16.63
N ALA A 153 -11.48 -13.93 -16.23
CA ALA A 153 -10.55 -13.16 -15.43
C ALA A 153 -11.15 -12.74 -14.08
N ILE A 154 -10.29 -12.67 -13.09
CA ILE A 154 -10.55 -11.95 -11.84
C ILE A 154 -9.76 -10.66 -11.88
N VAL A 155 -10.44 -9.57 -11.61
CA VAL A 155 -9.84 -8.24 -11.49
C VAL A 155 -9.94 -7.78 -10.05
N ALA A 156 -8.83 -7.30 -9.50
CA ALA A 156 -8.76 -6.73 -8.18
C ALA A 156 -8.17 -5.32 -8.25
N THR A 157 -8.82 -4.36 -7.57
CA THR A 157 -8.33 -2.99 -7.46
C THR A 157 -8.21 -2.63 -5.98
N ALA A 158 -6.99 -2.38 -5.53
CA ALA A 158 -6.73 -1.92 -4.18
C ALA A 158 -6.51 -0.40 -4.20
N ILE A 159 -7.31 0.33 -3.42
CA ILE A 159 -7.18 1.78 -3.21
C ILE A 159 -6.48 2.01 -1.88
N VAL A 160 -5.47 2.86 -1.88
CA VAL A 160 -4.68 3.21 -0.69
C VAL A 160 -4.48 4.72 -0.59
N ALA A 161 -4.53 5.24 0.63
CA ALA A 161 -4.27 6.63 0.93
C ALA A 161 -2.76 6.90 1.06
N GLN A 162 -1.97 6.53 0.05
CA GLN A 162 -0.51 6.71 0.01
C GLN A 162 0.00 6.77 -1.43
N ASP A 163 1.18 7.37 -1.62
CA ASP A 163 1.84 7.49 -2.93
C ASP A 163 2.53 6.22 -3.44
N ARG A 164 2.54 5.14 -2.65
CA ARG A 164 3.28 3.91 -2.96
C ARG A 164 2.40 2.66 -2.99
N PRO A 165 1.48 2.54 -3.93
CA PRO A 165 0.59 1.38 -4.00
C PRO A 165 1.31 0.06 -4.27
N ALA A 166 2.50 0.10 -4.88
CA ALA A 166 3.30 -1.10 -5.08
C ALA A 166 3.81 -1.73 -3.76
N ALA A 167 3.86 -0.98 -2.66
CA ALA A 167 4.29 -1.50 -1.36
C ALA A 167 3.27 -2.49 -0.76
N ILE A 168 1.98 -2.36 -1.09
CA ILE A 168 0.92 -3.26 -0.60
C ILE A 168 0.73 -4.50 -1.49
N GLU A 169 1.40 -4.57 -2.64
CA GLU A 169 1.21 -5.68 -3.58
C GLU A 169 1.42 -7.06 -2.94
N PRO A 170 2.48 -7.31 -2.14
CA PRO A 170 2.65 -8.60 -1.49
C PRO A 170 1.46 -8.98 -0.62
N SER A 171 0.95 -8.06 0.19
CA SER A 171 -0.22 -8.28 1.06
C SER A 171 -1.50 -8.53 0.25
N VAL A 172 -1.70 -7.81 -0.84
CA VAL A 172 -2.85 -8.03 -1.74
C VAL A 172 -2.75 -9.40 -2.41
N ILE A 173 -1.59 -9.78 -2.96
CA ILE A 173 -1.40 -11.09 -3.60
C ILE A 173 -1.55 -12.22 -2.59
N GLU A 174 -1.04 -12.08 -1.37
CA GLU A 174 -1.23 -13.05 -0.29
C GLU A 174 -2.72 -13.25 0.01
N PHE A 175 -3.47 -12.16 0.16
CA PHE A 175 -4.91 -12.23 0.40
C PHE A 175 -5.68 -12.84 -0.78
N LEU A 176 -5.33 -12.48 -2.02
CA LEU A 176 -5.94 -13.09 -3.22
C LEU A 176 -5.70 -14.60 -3.28
N ASN A 177 -4.60 -15.09 -2.70
CA ASN A 177 -4.32 -16.54 -2.54
C ASN A 177 -5.02 -17.18 -1.33
N SER A 178 -5.77 -16.42 -0.53
CA SER A 178 -6.47 -16.95 0.62
C SER A 178 -7.59 -17.92 0.20
N LYS A 179 -7.93 -18.85 1.10
CA LYS A 179 -9.04 -19.80 0.87
C LYS A 179 -10.36 -19.10 0.56
N THR A 180 -10.60 -17.94 1.20
CA THR A 180 -11.82 -17.16 1.00
C THR A 180 -11.96 -16.66 -0.43
N VAL A 181 -10.91 -16.02 -0.96
CA VAL A 181 -10.93 -15.46 -2.31
C VAL A 181 -10.86 -16.59 -3.36
N MET A 182 -10.00 -17.59 -3.14
CA MET A 182 -9.84 -18.69 -4.08
C MET A 182 -11.11 -19.52 -4.23
N HIS A 183 -11.77 -19.88 -3.13
CA HIS A 183 -13.04 -20.58 -3.20
C HIS A 183 -14.13 -19.79 -3.94
N TRP A 184 -14.22 -18.47 -3.66
CA TRP A 184 -15.14 -17.61 -4.40
C TRP A 184 -14.77 -17.54 -5.90
N ALA A 185 -13.51 -17.43 -6.24
CA ALA A 185 -13.04 -17.38 -7.63
C ALA A 185 -13.35 -18.69 -8.36
N GLU A 186 -13.06 -19.85 -7.76
CA GLU A 186 -13.35 -21.17 -8.32
C GLU A 186 -14.84 -21.34 -8.62
N VAL A 187 -15.69 -21.03 -7.65
CA VAL A 187 -17.16 -21.12 -7.82
C VAL A 187 -17.64 -20.18 -8.93
N THR A 188 -17.10 -18.95 -8.96
CA THR A 188 -17.54 -17.93 -9.92
C THR A 188 -17.07 -18.22 -11.33
N LEU A 189 -15.87 -18.74 -11.50
CA LEU A 189 -15.28 -19.10 -12.80
C LEU A 189 -15.71 -20.52 -13.27
N GLY A 190 -16.37 -21.30 -12.41
CA GLY A 190 -16.80 -22.67 -12.74
C GLY A 190 -15.64 -23.67 -12.83
N LEU A 191 -14.66 -23.56 -11.94
CA LEU A 191 -13.45 -24.39 -11.87
C LEU A 191 -13.60 -25.57 -10.92
#